data_5b1b551969509ebdb37368349607b247
#
_entry.id   5b1b551969509ebdb37368349607b247
#
_cell.length_a   1.000
_cell.length_b   1.000
_cell.length_c   1.000
_cell.angle_alpha   90.00
_cell.angle_beta   90.00
_cell.angle_gamma   90.00
#
_symmetry.space_group_name_H-M   'P 1'
#
loop_
_entity.id
_entity.type
_entity.pdbx_description
1 polymer ?
#
loop_
_entity_poly.entity_id
_entity_poly.type
_entity_poly.pdbx_seq_one_letter_code
_entity_poly.pdbx_strand_id
1 'polypeptide(L)'
;VEYAYLGRLLQEPVPLFGLVRTSLGYLLLDGAGCRALKRRLDAGDWPEPDVLGRLARRRDPRRAGAETALRASALARAIPATLGRMLRRHLPAGAVYLNTGHSNFSEQVVAALHRVEDSRIAVLLHDTIPLDWPQFQRAGSAQRFASFLQRVAENADLVICNSEVTRADMTRHLGPPLLPKTVVAHLGVQPHAIGIPPEGPWANAPYFVVLGTIEPRKNHALLLDIWRELTPPAHLLICGARGWNNTEVFAALDAGIANVHELPGLNDAEIAGLLARSAGLLFPSHAEGYGLPPVEAAALGVPVLAAPLPVLREVLGDIPIYADESDRYLWAARIRQMAKGYRAQPDEADATQAGYLPPTWDSHFKAVLTLI
;
A
#
# COMPACT_ATOMS: atom_id res chain seq x y z
N VAL A 1 4.66 0.93 -3.57
CA VAL A 1 5.98 1.03 -2.89
C VAL A 1 7.00 0.16 -3.61
N GLU A 2 6.86 -1.17 -3.64
CA GLU A 2 7.83 -2.10 -4.24
C GLU A 2 8.14 -1.77 -5.71
N TYR A 3 7.12 -1.36 -6.47
CA TYR A 3 7.28 -0.92 -7.85
C TYR A 3 8.14 0.35 -7.97
N ALA A 4 7.97 1.33 -7.07
CA ALA A 4 8.78 2.54 -7.05
C ALA A 4 10.25 2.22 -6.71
N TYR A 5 10.47 1.33 -5.74
CA TYR A 5 11.81 0.84 -5.42
C TYR A 5 12.47 0.12 -6.60
N LEU A 6 11.75 -0.79 -7.26
CA LEU A 6 12.27 -1.47 -8.46
C LEU A 6 12.65 -0.48 -9.55
N GLY A 7 11.77 0.51 -9.82
CA GLY A 7 12.01 1.55 -10.82
C GLY A 7 13.25 2.39 -10.52
N ARG A 8 13.41 2.81 -9.26
CA ARG A 8 14.56 3.62 -8.84
C ARG A 8 15.85 2.82 -8.84
N LEU A 9 15.88 1.64 -8.24
CA LEU A 9 17.09 0.82 -8.14
C LEU A 9 17.62 0.36 -9.50
N LEU A 10 16.76 0.24 -10.51
CA LEU A 10 17.18 -0.01 -11.89
C LEU A 10 17.95 1.15 -12.55
N GLN A 11 17.89 2.35 -11.97
CA GLN A 11 18.59 3.55 -12.44
C GLN A 11 19.93 3.77 -11.71
N GLU A 12 20.15 3.08 -10.59
CA GLU A 12 21.37 3.21 -9.83
C GLU A 12 22.56 2.52 -10.55
N PRO A 13 23.77 3.09 -10.47
CA PRO A 13 24.96 2.58 -11.14
C PRO A 13 25.59 1.36 -10.44
N VAL A 14 24.79 0.58 -9.70
CA VAL A 14 25.24 -0.59 -8.94
C VAL A 14 24.50 -1.85 -9.43
N PRO A 15 25.10 -3.04 -9.31
CA PRO A 15 24.43 -4.29 -9.67
C PRO A 15 23.16 -4.49 -8.86
N LEU A 16 22.02 -4.69 -9.54
CA LEU A 16 20.74 -5.01 -8.91
C LEU A 16 20.40 -6.47 -9.05
N PHE A 17 20.00 -7.09 -7.95
CA PHE A 17 19.47 -8.46 -7.90
C PHE A 17 18.07 -8.46 -7.29
N GLY A 18 17.18 -9.29 -7.84
CA GLY A 18 15.82 -9.49 -7.31
C GLY A 18 15.68 -10.89 -6.71
N LEU A 19 15.42 -11.00 -5.42
CA LEU A 19 15.13 -12.26 -4.75
C LEU A 19 13.61 -12.48 -4.68
N VAL A 20 13.11 -13.42 -5.47
CA VAL A 20 11.67 -13.71 -5.55
C VAL A 20 11.36 -15.06 -4.92
N ARG A 21 10.41 -15.10 -3.98
CA ARG A 21 9.86 -16.32 -3.42
C ARG A 21 8.69 -16.82 -4.26
N THR A 22 8.79 -18.07 -4.72
CA THR A 22 7.75 -18.75 -5.48
C THR A 22 7.26 -19.99 -4.73
N SER A 23 6.31 -20.69 -5.32
CA SER A 23 5.82 -21.98 -4.78
C SER A 23 6.87 -23.08 -4.76
N LEU A 24 7.85 -23.00 -5.64
CA LEU A 24 8.88 -24.02 -5.84
C LEU A 24 10.22 -23.64 -5.17
N GLY A 25 10.26 -22.54 -4.42
CA GLY A 25 11.45 -22.03 -3.76
C GLY A 25 11.76 -20.60 -4.15
N TYR A 26 13.03 -20.29 -4.39
CA TYR A 26 13.53 -18.95 -4.64
C TYR A 26 14.11 -18.82 -6.03
N LEU A 27 13.86 -17.68 -6.65
CA LEU A 27 14.47 -17.25 -7.91
C LEU A 27 15.34 -16.04 -7.62
N LEU A 28 16.54 -16.02 -8.19
CA LEU A 28 17.41 -14.85 -8.19
C LEU A 28 17.39 -14.27 -9.60
N LEU A 29 16.99 -13.01 -9.73
CA LEU A 29 17.07 -12.23 -10.95
C LEU A 29 18.32 -11.37 -10.91
N ASP A 30 18.99 -11.19 -12.01
CA ASP A 30 19.96 -10.11 -12.20
C ASP A 30 19.30 -8.82 -12.69
N GLY A 31 20.08 -7.79 -13.00
CA GLY A 31 19.55 -6.53 -13.52
C GLY A 31 18.76 -6.69 -14.83
N ALA A 32 19.09 -7.66 -15.67
CA ALA A 32 18.33 -7.95 -16.89
C ALA A 32 16.98 -8.60 -16.56
N GLY A 33 16.95 -9.54 -15.63
CA GLY A 33 15.74 -10.16 -15.10
C GLY A 33 14.83 -9.13 -14.38
N CYS A 34 15.42 -8.23 -13.60
CA CYS A 34 14.69 -7.14 -12.94
C CYS A 34 14.05 -6.16 -13.96
N ARG A 35 14.77 -5.81 -15.03
CA ARG A 35 14.21 -5.00 -16.13
C ARG A 35 13.08 -5.73 -16.88
N ALA A 36 13.24 -7.03 -17.09
CA ALA A 36 12.19 -7.85 -17.72
C ALA A 36 10.92 -7.91 -16.85
N LEU A 37 11.09 -8.08 -15.52
CA LEU A 37 9.98 -8.00 -14.56
C LEU A 37 9.27 -6.66 -14.64
N LYS A 38 10.02 -5.54 -14.59
CA LYS A 38 9.44 -4.21 -14.65
C LYS A 38 8.61 -4.01 -15.93
N ARG A 39 9.15 -4.36 -17.11
CA ARG A 39 8.40 -4.24 -18.38
C ARG A 39 7.09 -5.02 -18.38
N ARG A 40 7.06 -6.21 -17.76
CA ARG A 40 5.81 -6.99 -17.66
C ARG A 40 4.81 -6.40 -16.69
N LEU A 41 5.30 -5.81 -15.59
CA LEU A 41 4.43 -5.07 -14.66
C LEU A 41 3.83 -3.84 -15.35
N ASP A 42 4.62 -3.11 -16.16
CA ASP A 42 4.17 -1.94 -16.92
C ASP A 42 3.12 -2.32 -17.97
N ALA A 43 3.31 -3.45 -18.67
CA ALA A 43 2.41 -3.91 -19.72
C ALA A 43 1.17 -4.66 -19.18
N GLY A 44 1.21 -5.15 -17.93
CA GLY A 44 0.16 -6.03 -17.39
C GLY A 44 0.06 -7.39 -18.09
N ASP A 45 1.06 -7.75 -18.90
CA ASP A 45 1.07 -8.94 -19.77
C ASP A 45 1.87 -10.07 -19.15
N TRP A 46 1.21 -11.20 -18.92
CA TRP A 46 1.80 -12.40 -18.34
C TRP A 46 1.60 -13.59 -19.29
N PRO A 47 2.64 -14.42 -19.54
CA PRO A 47 2.53 -15.57 -20.40
C PRO A 47 1.61 -16.64 -19.80
N GLU A 48 1.16 -17.56 -20.66
CA GLU A 48 0.50 -18.77 -20.21
C GLU A 48 1.39 -19.58 -19.26
N PRO A 49 0.78 -20.20 -18.22
CA PRO A 49 1.52 -21.02 -17.27
C PRO A 49 2.27 -22.18 -17.96
N ASP A 50 3.54 -22.36 -17.63
CA ASP A 50 4.33 -23.52 -18.03
C ASP A 50 3.82 -24.82 -17.35
N VAL A 51 4.45 -25.96 -17.66
CA VAL A 51 4.07 -27.27 -17.09
C VAL A 51 4.09 -27.23 -15.55
N LEU A 52 5.08 -26.57 -14.94
CA LEU A 52 5.19 -26.43 -13.49
C LEU A 52 4.08 -25.53 -12.92
N GLY A 53 3.75 -24.45 -13.61
CA GLY A 53 2.64 -23.55 -13.25
C GLY A 53 1.29 -24.26 -13.34
N ARG A 54 1.09 -25.13 -14.35
CA ARG A 54 -0.15 -25.93 -14.52
C ARG A 54 -0.29 -27.03 -13.47
N LEU A 55 0.78 -27.67 -13.06
CA LEU A 55 0.78 -28.67 -11.98
C LEU A 55 0.43 -28.07 -10.62
N ALA A 56 0.71 -26.80 -10.41
CA ALA A 56 0.35 -26.04 -9.21
C ALA A 56 -1.13 -25.65 -9.15
N ARG A 57 -2.07 -26.49 -9.56
CA ARG A 57 -3.51 -26.35 -9.85
C ARG A 57 -4.41 -25.51 -8.91
N ARG A 58 -3.89 -24.92 -7.84
CA ARG A 58 -4.66 -24.16 -6.83
C ARG A 58 -4.43 -22.65 -6.91
N ARG A 59 -3.88 -22.10 -8.00
CA ARG A 59 -3.45 -20.69 -8.07
C ARG A 59 -4.13 -19.95 -9.20
N ASP A 60 -4.32 -18.66 -8.92
CA ASP A 60 -4.69 -17.66 -9.91
C ASP A 60 -3.81 -17.82 -11.18
N PRO A 61 -4.41 -17.95 -12.38
CA PRO A 61 -3.68 -18.09 -13.64
C PRO A 61 -2.68 -16.96 -13.88
N ARG A 62 -3.00 -15.72 -13.48
CA ARG A 62 -2.10 -14.56 -13.58
C ARG A 62 -0.83 -14.77 -12.76
N ARG A 63 -0.96 -15.25 -11.52
CA ARG A 63 0.18 -15.57 -10.67
C ARG A 63 1.03 -16.71 -11.25
N ALA A 64 0.41 -17.72 -11.80
CA ALA A 64 1.13 -18.84 -12.42
C ALA A 64 1.89 -18.39 -13.68
N GLY A 65 1.30 -17.52 -14.49
CA GLY A 65 1.96 -16.86 -15.62
C GLY A 65 3.14 -16.00 -15.19
N ALA A 66 2.97 -15.19 -14.13
CA ALA A 66 4.04 -14.38 -13.57
C ALA A 66 5.20 -15.23 -13.06
N GLU A 67 4.95 -16.31 -12.30
CA GLU A 67 5.99 -17.25 -11.86
C GLU A 67 6.70 -17.91 -13.04
N THR A 68 6.00 -18.19 -14.16
CA THR A 68 6.58 -18.73 -15.40
C THR A 68 7.55 -17.73 -16.04
N ALA A 69 7.12 -16.47 -16.19
CA ALA A 69 7.98 -15.40 -16.72
C ALA A 69 9.23 -15.19 -15.87
N LEU A 70 9.08 -15.18 -14.55
CA LEU A 70 10.18 -15.03 -13.60
C LEU A 70 11.16 -16.22 -13.68
N ARG A 71 10.66 -17.46 -13.82
CA ARG A 71 11.52 -18.62 -14.02
C ARG A 71 12.34 -18.54 -15.31
N ALA A 72 11.75 -18.00 -16.38
CA ALA A 72 12.46 -17.83 -17.65
C ALA A 72 13.56 -16.76 -17.58
N SER A 73 13.40 -15.74 -16.73
CA SER A 73 14.33 -14.62 -16.56
C SER A 73 15.29 -14.80 -15.38
N ALA A 74 15.23 -15.92 -14.66
CA ALA A 74 16.03 -16.13 -13.46
C ALA A 74 17.49 -16.49 -13.78
N LEU A 75 18.42 -15.74 -13.18
CA LEU A 75 19.85 -16.04 -13.16
C LEU A 75 20.14 -17.38 -12.46
N ALA A 76 19.45 -17.62 -11.34
CA ALA A 76 19.62 -18.84 -10.54
C ALA A 76 18.33 -19.21 -9.81
N ARG A 77 18.26 -20.48 -9.36
CA ARG A 77 17.12 -21.03 -8.61
C ARG A 77 17.61 -21.81 -7.41
N ALA A 78 16.87 -21.77 -6.33
CA ALA A 78 17.18 -22.53 -5.13
C ALA A 78 15.90 -23.02 -4.42
N ILE A 79 15.96 -24.22 -3.90
CA ILE A 79 15.05 -24.63 -2.84
C ILE A 79 15.53 -24.02 -1.50
N PRO A 80 14.67 -23.98 -0.48
CA PRO A 80 15.06 -23.41 0.81
C PRO A 80 16.42 -23.88 1.33
N ALA A 81 16.70 -25.16 1.30
CA ALA A 81 17.96 -25.74 1.82
C ALA A 81 19.24 -25.26 1.10
N THR A 82 19.12 -24.81 -0.16
CA THR A 82 20.28 -24.38 -0.97
C THR A 82 20.34 -22.88 -1.20
N LEU A 83 19.41 -22.11 -0.60
CA LEU A 83 19.30 -20.65 -0.77
C LEU A 83 20.62 -19.93 -0.44
N GLY A 84 21.22 -20.20 0.73
CA GLY A 84 22.47 -19.55 1.13
C GLY A 84 23.66 -19.87 0.21
N ARG A 85 23.69 -21.07 -0.43
CA ARG A 85 24.72 -21.39 -1.44
C ARG A 85 24.50 -20.54 -2.70
N MET A 86 23.24 -20.40 -3.12
CA MET A 86 22.90 -19.57 -4.28
C MET A 86 23.29 -18.11 -4.06
N LEU A 87 22.89 -17.53 -2.93
CA LEU A 87 23.18 -16.11 -2.63
C LEU A 87 24.70 -15.88 -2.57
N ARG A 88 25.43 -16.68 -1.81
CA ARG A 88 26.90 -16.57 -1.71
C ARG A 88 27.62 -16.70 -3.05
N ARG A 89 27.07 -17.46 -4.00
CA ARG A 89 27.68 -17.67 -5.34
C ARG A 89 27.48 -16.48 -6.26
N HIS A 90 26.37 -15.76 -6.13
CA HIS A 90 25.93 -14.80 -7.13
C HIS A 90 25.92 -13.36 -6.64
N LEU A 91 25.83 -13.14 -5.33
CA LEU A 91 25.86 -11.78 -4.78
C LEU A 91 27.30 -11.38 -4.48
N PRO A 92 27.68 -10.11 -4.73
CA PRO A 92 28.98 -9.59 -4.32
C PRO A 92 29.06 -9.43 -2.81
N ALA A 93 30.29 -9.38 -2.28
CA ALA A 93 30.54 -8.95 -0.91
C ALA A 93 30.00 -7.52 -0.71
N GLY A 94 29.52 -7.22 0.51
CA GLY A 94 28.90 -5.94 0.83
C GLY A 94 27.50 -5.71 0.21
N ALA A 95 26.87 -6.76 -0.34
CA ALA A 95 25.51 -6.63 -0.88
C ALA A 95 24.51 -6.19 0.19
N VAL A 96 23.64 -5.25 -0.14
CA VAL A 96 22.55 -4.80 0.73
C VAL A 96 21.26 -5.51 0.33
N TYR A 97 20.66 -6.24 1.25
CA TYR A 97 19.32 -6.78 1.09
C TYR A 97 18.29 -5.76 1.55
N LEU A 98 17.48 -5.29 0.64
CA LEU A 98 16.40 -4.34 0.92
C LEU A 98 15.04 -5.08 0.90
N ASN A 99 14.42 -5.21 2.06
CA ASN A 99 13.08 -5.79 2.19
C ASN A 99 12.03 -4.68 2.23
N THR A 100 11.21 -4.60 1.20
CA THR A 100 10.20 -3.54 1.04
C THR A 100 8.76 -4.01 1.29
N GLY A 101 8.52 -5.32 1.46
CA GLY A 101 7.17 -5.86 1.50
C GLY A 101 6.90 -6.86 2.64
N HIS A 102 7.69 -6.89 3.70
CA HIS A 102 7.57 -7.77 4.89
C HIS A 102 7.57 -9.29 4.60
N SER A 103 6.97 -9.73 3.49
CA SER A 103 6.60 -11.13 3.24
C SER A 103 7.79 -12.07 2.99
N ASN A 104 8.94 -11.56 2.63
CA ASN A 104 10.13 -12.36 2.29
C ASN A 104 11.24 -12.26 3.34
N PHE A 105 10.97 -11.70 4.51
CA PHE A 105 11.93 -11.60 5.62
C PHE A 105 11.74 -12.74 6.61
N SER A 106 12.09 -13.96 6.20
CA SER A 106 12.03 -15.18 7.00
C SER A 106 13.39 -15.52 7.61
N GLU A 107 13.41 -16.31 8.71
CA GLU A 107 14.63 -16.81 9.33
C GLU A 107 15.57 -17.46 8.30
N GLN A 108 15.01 -18.18 7.35
CA GLN A 108 15.75 -18.84 6.30
C GLN A 108 16.42 -17.87 5.34
N VAL A 109 15.74 -16.76 4.98
CA VAL A 109 16.31 -15.71 4.14
C VAL A 109 17.42 -14.99 4.89
N VAL A 110 17.19 -14.64 6.16
CA VAL A 110 18.19 -14.01 7.04
C VAL A 110 19.44 -14.89 7.17
N ALA A 111 19.27 -16.17 7.50
CA ALA A 111 20.37 -17.13 7.61
C ALA A 111 21.11 -17.34 6.27
N ALA A 112 20.43 -17.18 5.16
CA ALA A 112 21.05 -17.27 3.83
C ALA A 112 21.85 -16.01 3.48
N LEU A 113 21.38 -14.82 3.87
CA LEU A 113 22.06 -13.55 3.70
C LEU A 113 23.35 -13.48 4.53
N HIS A 114 23.32 -13.90 5.78
CA HIS A 114 24.53 -13.98 6.64
C HIS A 114 25.64 -14.88 6.09
N ARG A 115 25.40 -15.63 5.01
CA ARG A 115 26.44 -16.38 4.28
C ARG A 115 27.11 -15.57 3.17
N VAL A 116 26.60 -14.42 2.86
CA VAL A 116 27.21 -13.46 1.91
C VAL A 116 28.11 -12.53 2.72
N GLU A 117 29.35 -12.43 2.32
CA GLU A 117 30.37 -11.63 3.00
C GLU A 117 29.94 -10.17 3.10
N ASP A 118 30.06 -9.58 4.30
CA ASP A 118 29.72 -8.18 4.61
C ASP A 118 28.33 -7.73 4.16
N SER A 119 27.39 -8.68 4.02
CA SER A 119 26.02 -8.33 3.64
C SER A 119 25.33 -7.50 4.72
N ARG A 120 24.55 -6.52 4.30
CA ARG A 120 23.72 -5.67 5.18
C ARG A 120 22.25 -5.87 4.87
N ILE A 121 21.41 -5.62 5.86
CA ILE A 121 19.95 -5.81 5.78
C ILE A 121 19.26 -4.48 6.11
N ALA A 122 18.48 -3.96 5.16
CA ALA A 122 17.58 -2.84 5.35
C ALA A 122 16.13 -3.28 5.19
N VAL A 123 15.24 -2.89 6.11
CA VAL A 123 13.83 -3.29 6.10
C VAL A 123 12.95 -2.05 6.11
N LEU A 124 12.04 -1.93 5.15
CA LEU A 124 11.00 -0.91 5.16
C LEU A 124 9.82 -1.43 6.00
N LEU A 125 9.53 -0.73 7.09
CA LEU A 125 8.39 -0.98 7.96
C LEU A 125 7.22 -0.08 7.56
N HIS A 126 6.09 -0.68 7.17
CA HIS A 126 4.91 0.06 6.72
C HIS A 126 4.03 0.52 7.87
N ASP A 127 3.86 -0.30 8.90
CA ASP A 127 3.06 -0.04 10.10
C ASP A 127 3.30 -1.12 11.16
N THR A 128 2.66 -0.97 12.31
CA THR A 128 2.56 -1.97 13.38
C THR A 128 1.10 -2.35 13.67
N ILE A 129 0.20 -2.02 12.75
CA ILE A 129 -1.26 -2.24 12.88
C ILE A 129 -1.64 -3.65 13.33
N PRO A 130 -0.98 -4.75 12.87
CA PRO A 130 -1.31 -6.08 13.35
C PRO A 130 -1.12 -6.28 14.85
N LEU A 131 -0.28 -5.49 15.50
CA LEU A 131 -0.06 -5.52 16.95
C LEU A 131 -0.98 -4.55 17.70
N ASP A 132 -1.24 -3.38 17.13
CA ASP A 132 -1.99 -2.31 17.76
C ASP A 132 -3.51 -2.52 17.66
N TRP A 133 -3.94 -3.13 16.54
CA TRP A 133 -5.35 -3.35 16.21
C TRP A 133 -5.61 -4.81 15.82
N PRO A 134 -5.28 -5.79 16.68
CA PRO A 134 -5.42 -7.21 16.37
C PRO A 134 -6.86 -7.63 16.06
N GLN A 135 -7.86 -6.92 16.59
CA GLN A 135 -9.28 -7.19 16.35
C GLN A 135 -9.68 -6.95 14.88
N PHE A 136 -8.97 -6.11 14.14
CA PHE A 136 -9.23 -5.87 12.72
C PHE A 136 -8.45 -6.82 11.79
N GLN A 137 -7.64 -7.69 12.38
CA GLN A 137 -6.76 -8.58 11.62
C GLN A 137 -7.33 -9.99 11.49
N ARG A 138 -6.78 -10.73 10.53
CA ARG A 138 -7.03 -12.19 10.44
C ARG A 138 -6.40 -12.91 11.64
N ALA A 139 -7.01 -14.00 12.08
CA ALA A 139 -6.48 -14.81 13.17
C ALA A 139 -4.99 -15.17 12.97
N GLY A 140 -4.18 -15.01 14.00
CA GLY A 140 -2.75 -15.28 14.02
C GLY A 140 -1.89 -14.23 13.30
N SER A 141 -2.44 -13.14 12.76
CA SER A 141 -1.64 -12.08 12.13
C SER A 141 -0.77 -11.34 13.13
N ALA A 142 -1.30 -11.00 14.30
CA ALA A 142 -0.55 -10.34 15.36
C ALA A 142 0.69 -11.15 15.77
N GLN A 143 0.52 -12.46 16.00
CA GLN A 143 1.63 -13.34 16.40
C GLN A 143 2.71 -13.44 15.30
N ARG A 144 2.29 -13.59 14.04
CA ARG A 144 3.23 -13.62 12.90
C ARG A 144 3.98 -12.31 12.76
N PHE A 145 3.29 -11.18 12.98
CA PHE A 145 3.90 -9.87 12.88
C PHE A 145 4.86 -9.59 14.06
N ALA A 146 4.52 -10.01 15.28
CA ALA A 146 5.42 -9.94 16.43
C ALA A 146 6.74 -10.69 16.14
N SER A 147 6.64 -11.92 15.62
CA SER A 147 7.83 -12.69 15.21
C SER A 147 8.62 -12.05 14.07
N PHE A 148 7.94 -11.37 13.14
CA PHE A 148 8.59 -10.59 12.09
C PHE A 148 9.34 -9.39 12.69
N LEU A 149 8.68 -8.60 13.54
CA LEU A 149 9.27 -7.41 14.15
C LEU A 149 10.47 -7.75 15.04
N GLN A 150 10.39 -8.84 15.81
CA GLN A 150 11.51 -9.36 16.58
C GLN A 150 12.68 -9.73 15.68
N ARG A 151 12.44 -10.41 14.56
CA ARG A 151 13.47 -10.76 13.58
C ARG A 151 14.11 -9.52 12.94
N VAL A 152 13.31 -8.48 12.69
CA VAL A 152 13.81 -7.18 12.21
C VAL A 152 14.77 -6.57 13.25
N ALA A 153 14.36 -6.54 14.51
CA ALA A 153 15.17 -6.00 15.61
C ALA A 153 16.52 -6.71 15.76
N GLU A 154 16.54 -8.03 15.58
CA GLU A 154 17.73 -8.86 15.76
C GLU A 154 18.70 -8.83 14.58
N ASN A 155 18.21 -8.51 13.36
CA ASN A 155 18.98 -8.75 12.14
C ASN A 155 19.07 -7.57 11.18
N ALA A 156 18.26 -6.51 11.34
CA ALA A 156 18.33 -5.38 10.43
C ALA A 156 19.40 -4.39 10.84
N ASP A 157 20.26 -4.00 9.90
CA ASP A 157 21.24 -2.92 10.06
C ASP A 157 20.57 -1.55 9.99
N LEU A 158 19.44 -1.46 9.25
CA LEU A 158 18.64 -0.25 9.08
C LEU A 158 17.16 -0.59 8.98
N VAL A 159 16.32 0.11 9.74
CA VAL A 159 14.87 0.10 9.53
C VAL A 159 14.43 1.45 8.94
N ILE A 160 13.78 1.39 7.81
CA ILE A 160 13.19 2.53 7.12
C ILE A 160 11.73 2.61 7.58
N CYS A 161 11.37 3.64 8.31
CA CYS A 161 9.99 3.91 8.71
C CYS A 161 9.38 4.91 7.72
N ASN A 162 8.16 4.66 7.26
CA ASN A 162 7.47 5.57 6.35
C ASN A 162 6.95 6.84 7.04
N SER A 163 6.94 6.88 8.39
CA SER A 163 6.50 8.01 9.20
C SER A 163 7.17 8.00 10.59
N GLU A 164 7.16 9.13 11.27
CA GLU A 164 7.55 9.23 12.67
C GLU A 164 6.62 8.42 13.57
N VAL A 165 5.34 8.39 13.23
CA VAL A 165 4.34 7.56 13.93
C VAL A 165 4.74 6.08 13.86
N THR A 166 5.06 5.56 12.67
CA THR A 166 5.52 4.17 12.52
C THR A 166 6.81 3.89 13.30
N ARG A 167 7.74 4.85 13.34
CA ARG A 167 8.96 4.73 14.15
C ARG A 167 8.66 4.67 15.64
N ALA A 168 7.77 5.55 16.12
CA ALA A 168 7.36 5.58 17.52
C ALA A 168 6.66 4.28 17.94
N ASP A 169 5.76 3.78 17.10
CA ASP A 169 5.04 2.53 17.34
C ASP A 169 5.98 1.32 17.37
N MET A 170 6.92 1.23 16.42
CA MET A 170 7.96 0.21 16.44
C MET A 170 8.77 0.28 17.73
N THR A 171 9.20 1.48 18.14
CA THR A 171 9.96 1.69 19.37
C THR A 171 9.20 1.23 20.59
N ARG A 172 7.90 1.51 20.66
CA ARG A 172 7.00 1.09 21.75
C ARG A 172 6.90 -0.44 21.85
N HIS A 173 6.83 -1.14 20.72
CA HIS A 173 6.72 -2.60 20.70
C HIS A 173 8.05 -3.31 21.01
N LEU A 174 9.19 -2.79 20.58
CA LEU A 174 10.48 -3.44 20.77
C LEU A 174 11.13 -3.14 22.13
N GLY A 175 10.96 -1.92 22.62
CA GLY A 175 11.68 -1.44 23.83
C GLY A 175 13.18 -1.17 23.61
N PRO A 176 13.84 -0.45 24.57
CA PRO A 176 15.18 0.13 24.39
C PRO A 176 16.30 -0.82 23.97
N PRO A 177 16.47 -2.05 24.51
CA PRO A 177 17.66 -2.86 24.20
C PRO A 177 17.64 -3.44 22.76
N LEU A 178 16.50 -3.40 22.09
CA LEU A 178 16.31 -4.05 20.79
C LEU A 178 16.13 -3.06 19.62
N LEU A 179 16.38 -1.77 19.83
CA LEU A 179 16.13 -0.76 18.79
C LEU A 179 17.22 -0.78 17.72
N PRO A 180 16.88 -1.15 16.47
CA PRO A 180 17.81 -1.03 15.34
C PRO A 180 18.02 0.44 14.96
N LYS A 181 19.06 0.72 14.15
CA LYS A 181 19.19 2.03 13.50
C LYS A 181 17.96 2.31 12.63
N THR A 182 17.41 3.51 12.71
CA THR A 182 16.22 3.89 11.96
C THR A 182 16.43 5.14 11.13
N VAL A 183 15.68 5.24 10.03
CA VAL A 183 15.47 6.47 9.28
C VAL A 183 13.99 6.63 8.98
N VAL A 184 13.49 7.85 9.09
CA VAL A 184 12.14 8.17 8.62
C VAL A 184 12.24 8.75 7.21
N ALA A 185 11.50 8.14 6.30
CA ALA A 185 11.42 8.55 4.91
C ALA A 185 9.97 8.44 4.45
N HIS A 186 9.29 9.57 4.32
CA HIS A 186 7.91 9.60 3.85
C HIS A 186 7.80 9.00 2.45
N LEU A 187 6.74 8.22 2.22
CA LEU A 187 6.50 7.63 0.90
C LEU A 187 6.20 8.72 -0.11
N GLY A 188 6.83 8.63 -1.26
CA GLY A 188 6.55 9.54 -2.36
C GLY A 188 5.15 9.30 -2.92
N VAL A 189 4.45 10.36 -3.25
CA VAL A 189 3.18 10.33 -3.96
C VAL A 189 3.35 11.00 -5.30
N GLN A 190 2.97 10.30 -6.34
CA GLN A 190 2.94 10.82 -7.69
C GLN A 190 1.50 10.69 -8.18
N PRO A 191 0.79 11.81 -8.34
CA PRO A 191 -0.58 11.77 -8.83
C PRO A 191 -0.65 11.01 -10.17
N HIS A 192 -1.59 10.09 -10.25
CA HIS A 192 -1.85 9.36 -11.50
C HIS A 192 -2.48 10.30 -12.54
N ALA A 193 -2.26 10.00 -13.82
CA ALA A 193 -2.95 10.71 -14.89
C ALA A 193 -4.47 10.56 -14.70
N ILE A 194 -5.20 11.67 -14.83
CA ILE A 194 -6.64 11.69 -14.71
C ILE A 194 -7.24 10.99 -15.93
N GLY A 195 -7.80 9.80 -15.72
CA GLY A 195 -8.48 9.01 -16.75
C GLY A 195 -9.97 9.31 -16.85
N ILE A 196 -10.64 8.59 -17.75
CA ILE A 196 -12.09 8.67 -17.89
C ILE A 196 -12.70 7.78 -16.79
N PRO A 197 -13.45 8.37 -15.83
CA PRO A 197 -14.08 7.58 -14.78
C PRO A 197 -15.26 6.79 -15.33
N PRO A 198 -15.66 5.68 -14.69
CA PRO A 198 -16.87 4.97 -15.05
C PRO A 198 -18.10 5.86 -14.88
N GLU A 199 -19.03 5.74 -15.82
CA GLU A 199 -20.30 6.43 -15.77
C GLU A 199 -21.30 5.68 -14.85
N GLY A 200 -22.23 6.45 -14.26
CA GLY A 200 -23.26 5.89 -13.39
C GLY A 200 -24.26 6.94 -12.92
N PRO A 201 -25.18 6.58 -12.02
CA PRO A 201 -26.19 7.50 -11.48
C PRO A 201 -25.63 8.77 -10.82
N TRP A 202 -24.37 8.73 -10.47
CA TRP A 202 -23.63 9.84 -9.85
C TRP A 202 -23.07 10.89 -10.84
N ALA A 203 -23.17 10.65 -12.15
CA ALA A 203 -22.48 11.48 -13.17
C ALA A 203 -22.86 12.97 -13.10
N ASN A 204 -24.09 13.29 -12.69
CA ASN A 204 -24.62 14.66 -12.61
C ASN A 204 -25.06 15.05 -11.18
N ALA A 205 -24.54 14.39 -10.17
CA ALA A 205 -24.86 14.62 -8.78
C ALA A 205 -23.59 14.67 -7.93
N PRO A 206 -23.59 15.33 -6.77
CA PRO A 206 -22.49 15.23 -5.83
C PRO A 206 -22.21 13.78 -5.45
N TYR A 207 -20.95 13.39 -5.43
CA TYR A 207 -20.56 12.09 -4.92
C TYR A 207 -19.24 12.15 -4.15
N PHE A 208 -19.09 11.22 -3.24
CA PHE A 208 -17.89 11.01 -2.44
C PHE A 208 -17.26 9.67 -2.76
N VAL A 209 -15.94 9.62 -2.62
CA VAL A 209 -15.16 8.40 -2.85
C VAL A 209 -14.60 7.90 -1.53
N VAL A 210 -14.64 6.58 -1.31
CA VAL A 210 -13.88 5.88 -0.28
C VAL A 210 -13.00 4.84 -0.98
N LEU A 211 -11.68 4.85 -0.68
CA LEU A 211 -10.70 4.00 -1.36
C LEU A 211 -10.11 2.95 -0.43
N GLY A 212 -10.02 1.74 -0.95
CA GLY A 212 -9.32 0.61 -0.34
C GLY A 212 -10.18 -0.62 -0.15
N THR A 213 -9.53 -1.71 0.26
CA THR A 213 -10.20 -2.97 0.58
C THR A 213 -11.30 -2.77 1.62
N ILE A 214 -12.48 -3.36 1.40
CA ILE A 214 -13.60 -3.31 2.36
C ILE A 214 -13.29 -4.26 3.51
N GLU A 215 -12.61 -3.73 4.53
CA GLU A 215 -12.18 -4.44 5.75
C GLU A 215 -12.57 -3.64 7.00
N PRO A 216 -12.63 -4.26 8.20
CA PRO A 216 -13.11 -3.59 9.42
C PRO A 216 -12.36 -2.32 9.76
N ARG A 217 -11.03 -2.29 9.59
CA ARG A 217 -10.17 -1.16 9.87
C ARG A 217 -10.53 0.11 9.10
N LYS A 218 -11.08 -0.04 7.89
CA LYS A 218 -11.49 1.07 7.01
C LYS A 218 -12.83 1.69 7.39
N ASN A 219 -13.56 1.08 8.35
CA ASN A 219 -14.78 1.62 8.94
C ASN A 219 -15.87 2.03 7.91
N HIS A 220 -16.08 1.20 6.88
CA HIS A 220 -17.17 1.42 5.93
C HIS A 220 -18.54 1.44 6.63
N ALA A 221 -18.69 0.76 7.77
CA ALA A 221 -19.92 0.71 8.55
C ALA A 221 -20.45 2.11 8.88
N LEU A 222 -19.57 3.02 9.37
CA LEU A 222 -19.94 4.41 9.64
C LEU A 222 -20.59 5.09 8.43
N LEU A 223 -19.99 4.93 7.25
CA LEU A 223 -20.51 5.55 6.03
C LEU A 223 -21.84 4.93 5.61
N LEU A 224 -21.97 3.60 5.67
CA LEU A 224 -23.22 2.94 5.34
C LEU A 224 -24.37 3.34 6.26
N ASP A 225 -24.10 3.52 7.56
CA ASP A 225 -25.08 4.00 8.54
C ASP A 225 -25.49 5.44 8.24
N ILE A 226 -24.54 6.30 7.86
CA ILE A 226 -24.84 7.68 7.44
C ILE A 226 -25.75 7.70 6.22
N TRP A 227 -25.47 6.89 5.19
CA TRP A 227 -26.29 6.85 3.97
C TRP A 227 -27.67 6.25 4.24
N ARG A 228 -27.77 5.24 5.09
CA ARG A 228 -29.02 4.56 5.45
C ARG A 228 -29.95 5.44 6.28
N GLU A 229 -29.42 6.11 7.31
CA GLU A 229 -30.23 6.80 8.31
C GLU A 229 -30.36 8.32 8.05
N LEU A 230 -29.31 8.95 7.56
CA LEU A 230 -29.23 10.40 7.44
C LEU A 230 -29.35 10.88 5.99
N THR A 231 -29.39 9.97 5.04
CA THR A 231 -29.67 10.17 3.59
C THR A 231 -29.06 11.47 3.02
N PRO A 232 -27.73 11.61 2.94
CA PRO A 232 -27.12 12.80 2.39
C PRO A 232 -27.49 12.97 0.91
N PRO A 233 -27.59 14.21 0.40
CA PRO A 233 -27.95 14.48 -1.00
C PRO A 233 -26.73 14.25 -1.92
N ALA A 234 -26.13 13.05 -1.86
CA ALA A 234 -24.92 12.70 -2.58
C ALA A 234 -24.84 11.17 -2.75
N HIS A 235 -24.05 10.71 -3.73
CA HIS A 235 -23.69 9.30 -3.86
C HIS A 235 -22.43 8.96 -3.07
N LEU A 236 -22.30 7.71 -2.63
CA LEU A 236 -21.09 7.11 -2.06
C LEU A 236 -20.55 6.07 -3.02
N LEU A 237 -19.32 6.25 -3.47
CA LEU A 237 -18.61 5.32 -4.34
C LEU A 237 -17.54 4.60 -3.52
N ILE A 238 -17.70 3.29 -3.35
CA ILE A 238 -16.78 2.42 -2.63
C ILE A 238 -15.85 1.77 -3.64
N CYS A 239 -14.66 2.31 -3.80
CA CYS A 239 -13.66 1.85 -4.78
C CYS A 239 -12.68 0.88 -4.11
N GLY A 240 -12.97 -0.41 -4.20
CA GLY A 240 -12.15 -1.46 -3.63
C GLY A 240 -12.82 -2.83 -3.64
N ALA A 241 -12.03 -3.88 -3.44
CA ALA A 241 -12.54 -5.23 -3.35
C ALA A 241 -12.99 -5.57 -1.92
N ARG A 242 -13.95 -6.49 -1.80
CA ARG A 242 -14.33 -7.07 -0.50
C ARG A 242 -13.18 -7.86 0.09
N GLY A 243 -12.83 -7.56 1.34
CA GLY A 243 -11.71 -8.13 2.07
C GLY A 243 -12.10 -9.27 3.01
N TRP A 244 -11.89 -9.08 4.30
CA TRP A 244 -12.11 -10.10 5.35
C TRP A 244 -12.83 -9.52 6.57
N ASN A 245 -13.41 -10.43 7.38
CA ASN A 245 -14.03 -10.13 8.68
C ASN A 245 -15.03 -8.97 8.70
N ASN A 246 -15.78 -8.74 7.61
CA ASN A 246 -16.67 -7.61 7.46
C ASN A 246 -18.08 -8.03 6.99
N THR A 247 -18.57 -9.13 7.55
CA THR A 247 -19.82 -9.79 7.14
C THR A 247 -21.03 -8.87 7.20
N GLU A 248 -21.13 -8.03 8.23
CA GLU A 248 -22.26 -7.10 8.41
C GLU A 248 -22.25 -6.00 7.33
N VAL A 249 -21.08 -5.47 7.00
CA VAL A 249 -20.90 -4.50 5.91
C VAL A 249 -21.25 -5.14 4.57
N PHE A 250 -20.82 -6.38 4.33
CA PHE A 250 -21.14 -7.08 3.08
C PHE A 250 -22.65 -7.34 2.99
N ALA A 251 -23.30 -7.79 4.07
CA ALA A 251 -24.75 -7.99 4.10
C ALA A 251 -25.52 -6.68 3.86
N ALA A 252 -25.05 -5.56 4.41
CA ALA A 252 -25.65 -4.26 4.19
C ALA A 252 -25.53 -3.80 2.73
N LEU A 253 -24.38 -4.04 2.10
CA LEU A 253 -24.14 -3.76 0.67
C LEU A 253 -25.02 -4.65 -0.23
N ASP A 254 -25.13 -5.95 0.09
CA ASP A 254 -25.96 -6.90 -0.65
C ASP A 254 -27.47 -6.58 -0.55
N ALA A 255 -27.91 -6.05 0.59
CA ALA A 255 -29.29 -5.58 0.78
C ALA A 255 -29.60 -4.31 -0.03
N GLY A 256 -28.58 -3.59 -0.49
CA GLY A 256 -28.70 -2.33 -1.21
C GLY A 256 -29.02 -1.15 -0.29
N ILE A 257 -28.26 -0.08 -0.43
CA ILE A 257 -28.49 1.20 0.23
C ILE A 257 -28.60 2.26 -0.86
N ALA A 258 -29.63 3.10 -0.79
CA ALA A 258 -29.85 4.15 -1.79
C ALA A 258 -28.59 5.04 -1.93
N ASN A 259 -28.19 5.29 -3.18
CA ASN A 259 -27.03 6.11 -3.53
C ASN A 259 -25.67 5.56 -3.06
N VAL A 260 -25.55 4.28 -2.70
CA VAL A 260 -24.28 3.61 -2.39
C VAL A 260 -23.93 2.64 -3.52
N HIS A 261 -22.69 2.70 -4.01
CA HIS A 261 -22.24 1.92 -5.15
C HIS A 261 -20.87 1.29 -4.88
N GLU A 262 -20.75 -0.03 -5.09
CA GLU A 262 -19.47 -0.73 -5.08
C GLU A 262 -18.84 -0.69 -6.47
N LEU A 263 -17.60 -0.26 -6.58
CA LEU A 263 -16.81 -0.17 -7.82
C LEU A 263 -15.49 -0.93 -7.67
N PRO A 264 -15.52 -2.27 -7.71
CA PRO A 264 -14.28 -3.06 -7.63
C PRO A 264 -13.53 -3.04 -8.97
N GLY A 265 -12.21 -3.18 -8.90
CA GLY A 265 -11.37 -3.46 -10.07
C GLY A 265 -11.04 -2.28 -10.96
N LEU A 266 -11.28 -1.05 -10.51
CA LEU A 266 -10.86 0.16 -11.21
C LEU A 266 -9.33 0.27 -11.24
N ASN A 267 -8.78 0.79 -12.33
CA ASN A 267 -7.38 1.14 -12.41
C ASN A 267 -7.09 2.53 -11.81
N ASP A 268 -5.82 2.84 -11.61
CA ASP A 268 -5.39 4.08 -10.95
C ASP A 268 -5.84 5.35 -11.69
N ALA A 269 -5.88 5.32 -13.04
CA ALA A 269 -6.32 6.46 -13.84
C ALA A 269 -7.84 6.70 -13.73
N GLU A 270 -8.66 5.64 -13.68
CA GLU A 270 -10.10 5.71 -13.42
C GLU A 270 -10.38 6.23 -12.01
N ILE A 271 -9.62 5.77 -11.00
CA ILE A 271 -9.71 6.25 -9.62
C ILE A 271 -9.35 7.74 -9.55
N ALA A 272 -8.26 8.16 -10.19
CA ALA A 272 -7.87 9.57 -10.26
C ALA A 272 -8.97 10.42 -10.95
N GLY A 273 -9.60 9.89 -12.00
CA GLY A 273 -10.73 10.51 -12.68
C GLY A 273 -11.98 10.67 -11.81
N LEU A 274 -12.31 9.66 -10.98
CA LEU A 274 -13.39 9.74 -10.00
C LEU A 274 -13.06 10.75 -8.90
N LEU A 275 -11.85 10.71 -8.33
CA LEU A 275 -11.42 11.64 -7.29
C LEU A 275 -11.50 13.09 -7.77
N ALA A 276 -10.89 13.39 -8.91
CA ALA A 276 -10.82 14.75 -9.46
C ALA A 276 -12.20 15.40 -9.68
N ARG A 277 -13.25 14.60 -9.84
CA ARG A 277 -14.63 15.06 -10.06
C ARG A 277 -15.55 14.83 -8.85
N SER A 278 -15.00 14.37 -7.72
CA SER A 278 -15.79 14.09 -6.52
C SER A 278 -16.02 15.36 -5.67
N ALA A 279 -17.02 15.31 -4.81
CA ALA A 279 -17.18 16.30 -3.74
C ALA A 279 -16.13 16.12 -2.62
N GLY A 280 -15.42 15.00 -2.59
CA GLY A 280 -14.34 14.72 -1.66
C GLY A 280 -14.07 13.24 -1.44
N LEU A 281 -12.90 12.97 -0.83
CA LEU A 281 -12.54 11.67 -0.28
C LEU A 281 -13.04 11.55 1.16
N LEU A 282 -13.69 10.41 1.48
CA LEU A 282 -14.04 10.05 2.86
C LEU A 282 -13.07 8.99 3.38
N PHE A 283 -12.48 9.24 4.54
CA PHE A 283 -11.46 8.39 5.11
C PHE A 283 -11.65 8.13 6.60
N PRO A 284 -12.68 7.33 6.97
CA PRO A 284 -13.06 7.09 8.36
C PRO A 284 -12.24 5.98 9.04
N SER A 285 -11.06 5.66 8.52
CA SER A 285 -10.23 4.55 9.00
C SER A 285 -9.89 4.69 10.48
N HIS A 286 -9.94 3.58 11.23
CA HIS A 286 -9.50 3.51 12.63
C HIS A 286 -7.97 3.53 12.77
N ALA A 287 -7.25 3.06 11.77
CA ALA A 287 -5.79 3.03 11.77
C ALA A 287 -5.23 2.97 10.34
N GLU A 288 -4.07 3.61 10.14
CA GLU A 288 -3.33 3.60 8.87
C GLU A 288 -1.83 3.62 9.12
N GLY A 289 -1.08 2.95 8.24
CA GLY A 289 0.38 3.01 8.28
C GLY A 289 0.94 4.30 7.66
N TYR A 290 0.23 4.89 6.66
CA TYR A 290 0.63 6.13 6.01
C TYR A 290 -0.55 6.99 5.55
N GLY A 291 -1.51 6.38 4.85
CA GLY A 291 -2.66 7.11 4.31
C GLY A 291 -2.43 7.64 2.90
N LEU A 292 -1.96 6.79 1.98
CA LEU A 292 -1.75 7.18 0.57
C LEU A 292 -3.00 7.82 -0.08
N PRO A 293 -4.23 7.25 0.05
CA PRO A 293 -5.41 7.84 -0.58
C PRO A 293 -5.70 9.29 -0.17
N PRO A 294 -5.66 9.69 1.11
CA PRO A 294 -5.78 11.09 1.52
C PRO A 294 -4.69 11.99 0.94
N VAL A 295 -3.45 11.50 0.85
CA VAL A 295 -2.32 12.26 0.28
C VAL A 295 -2.51 12.46 -1.23
N GLU A 296 -2.95 11.43 -1.94
CA GLU A 296 -3.27 11.48 -3.38
C GLU A 296 -4.44 12.44 -3.66
N ALA A 297 -5.50 12.38 -2.87
CA ALA A 297 -6.63 13.29 -2.98
C ALA A 297 -6.22 14.75 -2.73
N ALA A 298 -5.45 15.01 -1.68
CA ALA A 298 -4.94 16.35 -1.38
C ALA A 298 -4.01 16.88 -2.49
N ALA A 299 -3.18 16.02 -3.07
CA ALA A 299 -2.32 16.38 -4.20
C ALA A 299 -3.11 16.73 -5.48
N LEU A 300 -4.32 16.18 -5.63
CA LEU A 300 -5.26 16.51 -6.70
C LEU A 300 -6.15 17.74 -6.35
N GLY A 301 -5.96 18.37 -5.19
CA GLY A 301 -6.83 19.45 -4.73
C GLY A 301 -8.22 19.01 -4.28
N VAL A 302 -8.44 17.71 -4.10
CA VAL A 302 -9.72 17.13 -3.70
C VAL A 302 -9.90 17.26 -2.19
N PRO A 303 -11.03 17.80 -1.69
CA PRO A 303 -11.30 17.88 -0.27
C PRO A 303 -11.28 16.50 0.40
N VAL A 304 -10.67 16.42 1.59
CA VAL A 304 -10.58 15.18 2.37
C VAL A 304 -11.31 15.36 3.70
N LEU A 305 -12.24 14.44 3.99
CA LEU A 305 -12.83 14.27 5.33
C LEU A 305 -12.27 12.99 5.93
N ALA A 306 -11.53 13.10 7.03
CA ALA A 306 -10.78 11.99 7.61
C ALA A 306 -10.95 11.90 9.13
N ALA A 307 -10.77 10.67 9.66
CA ALA A 307 -10.53 10.47 11.09
C ALA A 307 -9.19 11.14 11.50
N PRO A 308 -9.06 11.66 12.73
CA PRO A 308 -7.89 12.44 13.17
C PRO A 308 -6.70 11.55 13.52
N LEU A 309 -6.25 10.71 12.58
CA LEU A 309 -5.13 9.80 12.76
C LEU A 309 -3.80 10.56 12.89
N PRO A 310 -2.92 10.19 13.83
CA PRO A 310 -1.63 10.85 14.02
C PRO A 310 -0.79 10.90 12.73
N VAL A 311 -0.76 9.83 11.94
CA VAL A 311 -0.01 9.77 10.68
C VAL A 311 -0.57 10.74 9.62
N LEU A 312 -1.87 10.96 9.58
CA LEU A 312 -2.46 11.94 8.66
C LEU A 312 -2.11 13.37 9.08
N ARG A 313 -2.07 13.65 10.38
CA ARG A 313 -1.60 14.96 10.88
C ARG A 313 -0.10 15.17 10.59
N GLU A 314 0.70 14.12 10.67
CA GLU A 314 2.12 14.18 10.30
C GLU A 314 2.32 14.53 8.81
N VAL A 315 1.57 13.87 7.91
CA VAL A 315 1.82 13.97 6.47
C VAL A 315 1.01 15.09 5.81
N LEU A 316 -0.20 15.37 6.28
CA LEU A 316 -1.15 16.33 5.68
C LEU A 316 -1.37 17.59 6.54
N GLY A 317 -0.91 17.61 7.79
CA GLY A 317 -1.17 18.73 8.69
C GLY A 317 -2.66 19.00 8.87
N ASP A 318 -3.07 20.23 8.64
CA ASP A 318 -4.46 20.70 8.79
C ASP A 318 -5.24 20.75 7.45
N ILE A 319 -4.72 20.14 6.38
CA ILE A 319 -5.39 20.09 5.07
C ILE A 319 -6.72 19.33 5.14
N PRO A 320 -6.79 18.10 5.72
CA PRO A 320 -8.07 17.40 5.86
C PRO A 320 -9.02 18.11 6.84
N ILE A 321 -10.30 18.00 6.55
CA ILE A 321 -11.34 18.22 7.55
C ILE A 321 -11.33 17.00 8.46
N TYR A 322 -10.94 17.17 9.72
CA TYR A 322 -10.92 16.07 10.67
C TYR A 322 -12.25 15.97 11.43
N ALA A 323 -12.75 14.75 11.56
CA ALA A 323 -13.91 14.43 12.37
C ALA A 323 -13.69 13.10 13.09
N ASP A 324 -14.03 13.04 14.37
CA ASP A 324 -13.96 11.80 15.16
C ASP A 324 -14.90 10.75 14.55
N GLU A 325 -14.40 9.54 14.35
CA GLU A 325 -15.15 8.46 13.72
C GLU A 325 -16.29 7.92 14.60
N SER A 326 -16.37 8.29 15.86
CA SER A 326 -17.48 7.99 16.74
C SER A 326 -18.67 8.97 16.57
N ASP A 327 -18.44 10.15 15.97
CA ASP A 327 -19.46 11.20 15.77
C ASP A 327 -20.06 11.18 14.35
N ARG A 328 -20.96 10.23 14.09
CA ARG A 328 -21.62 10.12 12.78
C ARG A 328 -22.44 11.34 12.39
N TYR A 329 -22.96 12.13 13.36
CA TYR A 329 -23.72 13.35 13.05
C TYR A 329 -22.81 14.46 12.54
N LEU A 330 -21.61 14.59 13.12
CA LEU A 330 -20.59 15.49 12.62
C LEU A 330 -20.15 15.09 11.21
N TRP A 331 -19.88 13.80 10.97
CA TRP A 331 -19.58 13.29 9.63
C TRP A 331 -20.67 13.62 8.62
N ALA A 332 -21.93 13.36 8.94
CA ALA A 332 -23.06 13.67 8.06
C ALA A 332 -23.20 15.17 7.81
N ALA A 333 -22.97 16.01 8.82
CA ALA A 333 -22.99 17.47 8.67
C ALA A 333 -21.89 17.95 7.71
N ARG A 334 -20.67 17.44 7.84
CA ARG A 334 -19.54 17.75 6.95
C ARG A 334 -19.79 17.29 5.52
N ILE A 335 -20.28 16.05 5.34
CA ILE A 335 -20.67 15.51 4.03
C ILE A 335 -21.70 16.43 3.35
N ARG A 336 -22.76 16.84 4.07
CA ARG A 336 -23.75 17.75 3.51
C ARG A 336 -23.17 19.14 3.17
N GLN A 337 -22.25 19.64 3.99
CA GLN A 337 -21.56 20.89 3.71
C GLN A 337 -20.72 20.81 2.45
N MET A 338 -19.90 19.74 2.32
CA MET A 338 -19.06 19.49 1.14
C MET A 338 -19.91 19.29 -0.12
N ALA A 339 -21.02 18.54 -0.03
CA ALA A 339 -21.93 18.33 -1.15
C ALA A 339 -22.55 19.63 -1.68
N LYS A 340 -22.84 20.62 -0.81
CA LYS A 340 -23.33 21.94 -1.23
C LYS A 340 -22.29 22.76 -2.00
N GLY A 341 -21.00 22.55 -1.71
CA GLY A 341 -19.88 23.20 -2.40
C GLY A 341 -19.47 22.51 -3.71
N TYR A 342 -20.09 21.37 -4.03
CA TYR A 342 -19.73 20.58 -5.21
C TYR A 342 -20.01 21.35 -6.52
N ARG A 343 -19.04 21.31 -7.42
CA ARG A 343 -19.16 21.79 -8.81
C ARG A 343 -18.86 20.62 -9.74
N ALA A 344 -19.76 20.34 -10.68
CA ALA A 344 -19.65 19.18 -11.58
C ALA A 344 -18.42 19.25 -12.51
N GLN A 345 -17.87 20.42 -12.74
CA GLN A 345 -16.62 20.67 -13.46
C GLN A 345 -15.83 21.71 -12.65
N PRO A 346 -14.81 21.33 -11.88
CA PRO A 346 -13.89 22.30 -11.31
C PRO A 346 -13.17 23.03 -12.47
N ASP A 347 -13.07 24.35 -12.38
CA ASP A 347 -12.24 25.12 -13.31
C ASP A 347 -10.78 24.63 -13.18
N GLU A 348 -10.05 24.56 -14.32
CA GLU A 348 -8.63 24.18 -14.31
C GLU A 348 -7.79 25.05 -13.35
N ALA A 349 -8.24 26.26 -13.05
CA ALA A 349 -7.64 27.16 -12.07
C ALA A 349 -7.82 26.70 -10.61
N ASP A 350 -8.90 25.97 -10.27
CA ASP A 350 -9.14 25.46 -8.91
C ASP A 350 -8.21 24.28 -8.58
N ALA A 351 -7.82 23.49 -9.59
CA ALA A 351 -6.87 22.38 -9.43
C ALA A 351 -5.43 22.86 -9.14
N THR A 352 -5.09 24.08 -9.50
CA THR A 352 -3.78 24.70 -9.23
C THR A 352 -3.69 25.43 -7.88
N GLN A 353 -4.80 25.58 -7.16
CA GLN A 353 -4.84 26.24 -5.83
C GLN A 353 -4.54 25.27 -4.66
N ALA A 354 -4.34 23.98 -4.90
CA ALA A 354 -3.88 23.08 -3.86
C ALA A 354 -2.41 23.39 -3.54
N GLY A 355 -2.18 24.27 -2.58
CA GLY A 355 -0.84 24.62 -2.08
C GLY A 355 -0.13 23.47 -1.34
N TYR A 356 -0.65 22.24 -1.47
CA TYR A 356 -0.05 21.06 -0.89
C TYR A 356 0.93 20.40 -1.87
N LEU A 357 2.17 20.32 -1.44
CA LEU A 357 3.21 19.57 -2.13
C LEU A 357 3.43 18.24 -1.42
N PRO A 358 2.97 17.14 -2.00
CA PRO A 358 3.16 15.83 -1.39
C PRO A 358 4.63 15.46 -1.31
N PRO A 359 5.02 14.60 -0.37
CA PRO A 359 6.35 13.99 -0.34
C PRO A 359 6.66 13.32 -1.67
N THR A 360 7.91 13.43 -2.12
CA THR A 360 8.36 12.87 -3.40
C THR A 360 9.17 11.60 -3.21
N TRP A 361 9.14 10.70 -4.20
CA TRP A 361 10.01 9.53 -4.22
C TRP A 361 11.50 9.92 -4.25
N ASP A 362 11.86 11.04 -4.86
CA ASP A 362 13.26 11.52 -4.87
C ASP A 362 13.74 11.87 -3.46
N SER A 363 12.92 12.56 -2.67
CA SER A 363 13.23 12.85 -1.26
C SER A 363 13.36 11.56 -0.44
N HIS A 364 12.42 10.61 -0.62
CA HIS A 364 12.46 9.30 0.01
C HIS A 364 13.77 8.56 -0.30
N PHE A 365 14.08 8.40 -1.57
CA PHE A 365 15.27 7.67 -1.99
C PHE A 365 16.58 8.38 -1.61
N LYS A 366 16.60 9.70 -1.60
CA LYS A 366 17.76 10.45 -1.10
C LYS A 366 18.04 10.14 0.36
N ALA A 367 16.99 10.09 1.20
CA ALA A 367 17.14 9.74 2.62
C ALA A 367 17.61 8.29 2.82
N VAL A 368 17.05 7.35 2.04
CA VAL A 368 17.32 5.92 2.20
C VAL A 368 18.65 5.51 1.60
N LEU A 369 18.91 5.84 0.31
CA LEU A 369 20.08 5.35 -0.43
C LEU A 369 21.41 5.94 0.06
N THR A 370 21.37 7.05 0.80
CA THR A 370 22.56 7.60 1.45
C THR A 370 23.06 6.75 2.63
N LEU A 371 22.20 5.87 3.17
CA LEU A 371 22.46 5.07 4.37
C LEU A 371 22.75 3.58 4.09
N ILE A 372 22.52 3.12 2.86
CA ILE A 372 22.67 1.71 2.49
C ILE A 372 23.79 1.46 1.48
#